data_15154465b629e012d56e00f942e8ccfe
#
_entry.id   15154465b629e012d56e00f942e8ccfe
#
_cell.length_a   1.000
_cell.length_b   1.000
_cell.length_c   1.000
_cell.angle_alpha   90.00
_cell.angle_beta   90.00
_cell.angle_gamma   90.00
#
_symmetry.space_group_name_H-M   'P 1'
#
loop_
_entity.id
_entity.type
_entity.pdbx_description
1 polymer ?
#
loop_
_entity_poly.entity_id
_entity_poly.type
_entity_poly.pdbx_seq_one_letter_code
_entity_poly.pdbx_strand_id
1 'polypeptide(L)'
;MNTINGTAGYYVYEMTLPEEIIFAYSRHVYFKATLTANGRPVQGKMIEMQVMNNVTSEYHTETRYTDGEGNVTFDVARLLQVMTGGREKEMNDLMYDANDYALWNMKSFSFTMSIMESDHRLLLNTLFPEYVVVNGRHDNARDWWSEERRLKWWVNYPFTYDQKDTDLVTIMQGAGGKNIEVHKMSDNALQLVRFNPAPYDDGKSPTMTIRLRRSDGFSIVDGQMTTRQFNPVHLDIDRCERNDRKTYLRWLGTHGEVFYWLFDNITEDIAVKSDTYARTMTDDTFRGLVTNRMRDNGIIKDSTTTRTRTIATDFLDKDYFELVASIAESPCVDMLIGTEDNEKWQRVLVADGSFSRSLKVADRAKRNRISLTIEMPEI
;
A
#
# COMPACT_ATOMS: atom_id res chain seq x y z
N MET A 1 -19.57 -8.99 -4.23
CA MET A 1 -20.39 -8.67 -3.04
C MET A 1 -21.31 -9.83 -2.76
N ASN A 2 -21.34 -10.30 -1.54
CA ASN A 2 -22.16 -11.43 -1.11
C ASN A 2 -23.44 -10.92 -0.43
N THR A 3 -24.60 -11.50 -0.76
CA THR A 3 -25.87 -11.17 -0.12
C THR A 3 -26.27 -12.30 0.81
N ILE A 4 -26.63 -11.96 2.05
CA ILE A 4 -27.08 -12.90 3.08
C ILE A 4 -28.45 -12.46 3.58
N ASN A 5 -29.38 -13.38 3.65
CA ASN A 5 -30.73 -13.17 4.19
C ASN A 5 -30.90 -13.98 5.48
N GLY A 6 -31.60 -13.41 6.44
CA GLY A 6 -31.84 -14.08 7.71
C GLY A 6 -32.93 -13.42 8.58
N THR A 7 -33.07 -13.95 9.78
CA THR A 7 -33.98 -13.41 10.79
C THR A 7 -33.24 -13.17 12.10
N ALA A 8 -33.57 -12.07 12.79
CA ALA A 8 -33.09 -11.75 14.11
C ALA A 8 -34.30 -11.34 14.98
N GLY A 9 -34.75 -12.25 15.84
CA GLY A 9 -36.01 -12.10 16.53
C GLY A 9 -37.20 -12.04 15.55
N TYR A 10 -37.95 -10.94 15.56
CA TYR A 10 -39.05 -10.69 14.63
C TYR A 10 -38.64 -9.87 13.39
N TYR A 11 -37.38 -9.48 13.30
CA TYR A 11 -36.81 -8.78 12.14
C TYR A 11 -36.40 -9.76 11.07
N VAL A 12 -36.72 -9.44 9.83
CA VAL A 12 -36.11 -10.07 8.64
C VAL A 12 -35.10 -9.11 8.08
N TYR A 13 -33.91 -9.60 7.74
CA TYR A 13 -32.86 -8.76 7.20
C TYR A 13 -32.28 -9.34 5.90
N GLU A 14 -31.83 -8.43 5.06
CA GLU A 14 -30.96 -8.69 3.93
C GLU A 14 -29.67 -7.90 4.12
N MET A 15 -28.52 -8.56 4.04
CA MET A 15 -27.22 -7.90 4.15
C MET A 15 -26.43 -8.06 2.88
N THR A 16 -25.79 -6.98 2.44
CA THR A 16 -24.80 -6.98 1.38
C THR A 16 -23.42 -6.76 2.00
N LEU A 17 -22.55 -7.73 1.81
CA LEU A 17 -21.21 -7.80 2.40
C LEU A 17 -20.13 -7.61 1.34
N PRO A 18 -18.95 -7.07 1.69
CA PRO A 18 -17.81 -7.07 0.80
C PRO A 18 -17.32 -8.51 0.50
N GLU A 19 -16.35 -8.64 -0.37
CA GLU A 19 -15.67 -9.90 -0.60
C GLU A 19 -14.77 -10.27 0.58
N GLU A 20 -14.37 -11.53 0.67
CA GLU A 20 -13.56 -12.05 1.80
C GLU A 20 -12.21 -11.36 1.92
N ILE A 21 -11.69 -10.84 0.81
CA ILE A 21 -10.47 -10.00 0.81
C ILE A 21 -10.90 -8.55 0.67
N ILE A 22 -10.47 -7.75 1.64
CA ILE A 22 -10.73 -6.31 1.70
C ILE A 22 -9.41 -5.56 1.55
N PHE A 23 -9.37 -4.58 0.64
CA PHE A 23 -8.24 -3.67 0.52
C PHE A 23 -8.54 -2.41 1.34
N ALA A 24 -7.70 -2.15 2.37
CA ALA A 24 -7.92 -1.06 3.33
C ALA A 24 -7.91 0.34 2.67
N TYR A 25 -7.25 0.47 1.52
CA TYR A 25 -7.15 1.73 0.75
C TYR A 25 -8.13 1.82 -0.41
N SER A 26 -9.05 0.88 -0.56
CA SER A 26 -10.20 1.06 -1.42
C SER A 26 -10.96 2.33 -1.03
N ARG A 27 -11.52 3.01 -2.01
CA ARG A 27 -12.26 4.24 -1.79
C ARG A 27 -13.41 4.07 -0.80
N HIS A 28 -14.06 2.93 -0.87
CA HIS A 28 -15.17 2.57 0.01
C HIS A 28 -15.17 1.06 0.30
N VAL A 29 -15.50 0.70 1.53
CA VAL A 29 -15.75 -0.68 1.95
C VAL A 29 -17.09 -0.72 2.66
N TYR A 30 -18.13 -1.13 1.96
CA TYR A 30 -19.50 -1.05 2.44
C TYR A 30 -19.99 -2.37 3.03
N PHE A 31 -20.53 -2.28 4.23
CA PHE A 31 -21.45 -3.24 4.82
C PHE A 31 -22.83 -2.60 4.84
N LYS A 32 -23.81 -3.26 4.23
CA LYS A 32 -25.17 -2.75 4.13
C LYS A 32 -26.13 -3.75 4.72
N ALA A 33 -27.18 -3.26 5.38
CA ALA A 33 -28.30 -4.09 5.80
C ALA A 33 -29.62 -3.38 5.52
N THR A 34 -30.62 -4.16 5.14
CA THR A 34 -32.04 -3.72 5.02
C THR A 34 -32.84 -4.52 6.00
N LEU A 35 -33.61 -3.84 6.85
CA LEU A 35 -34.47 -4.45 7.88
C LEU A 35 -35.95 -4.30 7.58
N THR A 36 -36.69 -5.38 7.73
CA THR A 36 -38.13 -5.40 7.66
C THR A 36 -38.71 -6.12 8.87
N ALA A 37 -39.91 -5.69 9.31
CA ALA A 37 -40.70 -6.38 10.32
C ALA A 37 -42.14 -6.48 9.81
N ASN A 38 -42.71 -7.68 9.82
CA ASN A 38 -44.05 -7.95 9.27
C ASN A 38 -44.23 -7.43 7.83
N GLY A 39 -43.19 -7.55 7.00
CA GLY A 39 -43.17 -7.12 5.60
C GLY A 39 -43.12 -5.59 5.39
N ARG A 40 -42.83 -4.82 6.43
CA ARG A 40 -42.67 -3.36 6.36
C ARG A 40 -41.26 -2.93 6.72
N PRO A 41 -40.70 -1.88 6.07
CA PRO A 41 -39.41 -1.32 6.44
C PRO A 41 -39.39 -0.87 7.90
N VAL A 42 -38.26 -1.10 8.56
CA VAL A 42 -38.03 -0.69 9.95
C VAL A 42 -37.18 0.58 9.97
N GLN A 43 -37.84 1.71 10.20
CA GLN A 43 -37.22 3.02 10.26
C GLN A 43 -36.72 3.37 11.67
N GLY A 44 -35.59 4.11 11.75
CA GLY A 44 -35.08 4.68 13.00
C GLY A 44 -34.54 3.64 13.98
N LYS A 45 -34.30 2.40 13.52
CA LYS A 45 -33.74 1.36 14.37
C LYS A 45 -32.23 1.52 14.46
N MET A 46 -31.70 1.47 15.67
CA MET A 46 -30.30 1.58 15.95
C MET A 46 -29.57 0.27 15.62
N ILE A 47 -28.61 0.36 14.74
CA ILE A 47 -27.72 -0.75 14.35
C ILE A 47 -26.31 -0.41 14.81
N GLU A 48 -25.69 -1.35 15.47
CA GLU A 48 -24.31 -1.30 15.88
C GLU A 48 -23.48 -2.22 15.00
N MET A 49 -22.37 -1.73 14.49
CA MET A 49 -21.34 -2.51 13.81
C MET A 49 -20.08 -2.49 14.64
N GLN A 50 -19.58 -3.67 14.99
CA GLN A 50 -18.32 -3.88 15.64
C GLN A 50 -17.31 -4.44 14.63
N VAL A 51 -16.14 -3.83 14.56
CA VAL A 51 -14.99 -4.24 13.76
C VAL A 51 -13.88 -4.62 14.72
N MET A 52 -13.36 -5.82 14.60
CA MET A 52 -12.31 -6.34 15.48
C MET A 52 -11.11 -6.82 14.64
N ASN A 53 -9.92 -6.37 14.99
CA ASN A 53 -8.67 -6.92 14.48
C ASN A 53 -8.33 -8.17 15.31
N ASN A 54 -8.41 -9.34 14.71
CA ASN A 54 -8.22 -10.63 15.40
C ASN A 54 -6.77 -10.86 15.86
N VAL A 55 -5.81 -10.13 15.29
CA VAL A 55 -4.39 -10.24 15.66
C VAL A 55 -4.09 -9.44 16.93
N THR A 56 -4.60 -8.19 17.01
CA THR A 56 -4.34 -7.29 18.15
C THR A 56 -5.42 -7.34 19.22
N SER A 57 -6.57 -7.96 18.91
CA SER A 57 -7.79 -7.91 19.73
C SER A 57 -8.35 -6.50 19.95
N GLU A 58 -7.88 -5.54 19.17
CA GLU A 58 -8.41 -4.18 19.16
C GLU A 58 -9.76 -4.18 18.43
N TYR A 59 -10.75 -3.49 18.98
CA TYR A 59 -12.04 -3.37 18.35
C TYR A 59 -12.53 -1.91 18.33
N HIS A 60 -13.36 -1.63 17.34
CA HIS A 60 -14.05 -0.36 17.20
C HIS A 60 -15.55 -0.62 16.94
N THR A 61 -16.37 0.27 17.46
CA THR A 61 -17.83 0.18 17.34
C THR A 61 -18.37 1.46 16.70
N GLU A 62 -19.19 1.32 15.66
CA GLU A 62 -19.92 2.41 15.02
C GLU A 62 -21.42 2.14 15.11
N THR A 63 -22.20 3.19 15.37
CA THR A 63 -23.64 3.10 15.49
C THR A 63 -24.31 3.97 14.44
N ARG A 64 -25.32 3.42 13.74
CA ARG A 64 -26.16 4.13 12.77
C ARG A 64 -27.63 3.73 12.91
N TYR A 65 -28.49 4.54 12.33
CA TYR A 65 -29.92 4.30 12.33
C TYR A 65 -30.40 3.94 10.93
N THR A 66 -31.38 3.04 10.86
CA THR A 66 -32.05 2.70 9.59
C THR A 66 -32.85 3.89 9.06
N ASP A 67 -32.79 4.09 7.74
CA ASP A 67 -33.54 5.12 7.03
C ASP A 67 -35.06 4.76 6.88
N GLY A 68 -35.79 5.58 6.11
CA GLY A 68 -37.22 5.38 5.83
C GLY A 68 -37.55 4.09 5.07
N GLU A 69 -36.58 3.51 4.40
CA GLU A 69 -36.67 2.26 3.64
C GLU A 69 -36.12 1.06 4.42
N GLY A 70 -35.70 1.28 5.67
CA GLY A 70 -35.11 0.26 6.52
C GLY A 70 -33.65 -0.03 6.24
N ASN A 71 -32.95 0.80 5.44
CA ASN A 71 -31.55 0.57 5.06
C ASN A 71 -30.60 1.22 6.06
N VAL A 72 -29.46 0.57 6.27
CA VAL A 72 -28.30 1.12 6.96
C VAL A 72 -27.03 0.75 6.18
N THR A 73 -26.09 1.68 6.11
CA THR A 73 -24.82 1.48 5.42
C THR A 73 -23.67 1.94 6.31
N PHE A 74 -22.66 1.08 6.47
CA PHE A 74 -21.39 1.37 7.13
C PHE A 74 -20.29 1.38 6.08
N ASP A 75 -19.51 2.45 6.02
CA ASP A 75 -18.29 2.53 5.23
C ASP A 75 -17.08 2.44 6.17
N VAL A 76 -16.46 1.29 6.20
CA VAL A 76 -15.38 1.00 7.15
C VAL A 76 -13.97 1.22 6.58
N ALA A 77 -13.84 1.71 5.33
CA ALA A 77 -12.55 1.86 4.69
C ALA A 77 -11.55 2.66 5.54
N ARG A 78 -11.97 3.83 6.03
CA ARG A 78 -11.11 4.69 6.86
C ARG A 78 -10.75 4.06 8.21
N LEU A 79 -11.68 3.34 8.81
CA LEU A 79 -11.46 2.62 10.05
C LEU A 79 -10.42 1.51 9.86
N LEU A 80 -10.54 0.72 8.78
CA LEU A 80 -9.58 -0.32 8.47
C LEU A 80 -8.17 0.22 8.24
N GLN A 81 -8.03 1.39 7.59
CA GLN A 81 -6.75 2.07 7.42
C GLN A 81 -6.07 2.38 8.77
N VAL A 82 -6.84 2.77 9.77
CA VAL A 82 -6.32 3.04 11.11
C VAL A 82 -5.99 1.74 11.85
N MET A 83 -6.90 0.77 11.82
CA MET A 83 -6.76 -0.49 12.57
C MET A 83 -5.73 -1.46 11.98
N THR A 84 -5.41 -1.35 10.70
CA THR A 84 -4.33 -2.15 10.09
C THR A 84 -2.95 -1.74 10.62
N GLY A 85 -2.89 -0.64 11.36
CA GLY A 85 -1.73 -0.22 12.13
C GLY A 85 -0.71 0.57 11.35
N GLY A 86 0.21 1.16 12.08
CA GLY A 86 1.22 2.05 11.57
C GLY A 86 2.10 1.37 10.52
N ARG A 87 1.83 1.67 9.26
CA ARG A 87 2.60 1.23 8.10
C ARG A 87 4.09 1.50 8.20
N GLU A 88 4.44 2.53 8.95
CA GLU A 88 5.83 2.85 9.23
C GLU A 88 6.56 1.68 9.87
N LYS A 89 5.91 1.02 10.83
CA LYS A 89 6.50 -0.13 11.52
C LYS A 89 6.55 -1.37 10.63
N GLU A 90 5.48 -1.63 9.88
CA GLU A 90 5.39 -2.82 9.02
C GLU A 90 6.29 -2.73 7.78
N MET A 91 6.50 -1.54 7.22
CA MET A 91 7.43 -1.35 6.11
C MET A 91 8.90 -1.26 6.56
N ASN A 92 9.17 -0.91 7.83
CA ASN A 92 10.53 -0.82 8.35
C ASN A 92 11.05 -2.16 8.90
N ASP A 93 10.18 -3.08 9.31
CA ASP A 93 10.57 -4.42 9.78
C ASP A 93 10.98 -5.38 8.63
N LEU A 94 11.40 -4.87 7.49
CA LEU A 94 11.52 -5.60 6.23
C LEU A 94 12.90 -6.16 5.92
N MET A 95 13.78 -6.19 6.85
CA MET A 95 15.05 -6.90 6.75
C MET A 95 14.87 -8.33 7.26
N TYR A 96 14.05 -9.11 6.54
CA TYR A 96 13.93 -10.52 6.86
C TYR A 96 15.11 -11.31 6.32
N ASP A 97 15.64 -12.16 7.16
CA ASP A 97 16.48 -13.24 6.73
C ASP A 97 15.70 -14.09 5.70
N ALA A 98 16.37 -14.65 4.71
CA ALA A 98 15.73 -15.40 3.61
C ALA A 98 14.84 -16.57 4.05
N ASN A 99 14.86 -16.91 5.34
CA ASN A 99 14.07 -17.97 5.94
C ASN A 99 12.86 -17.48 6.74
N ASP A 100 12.71 -16.17 6.95
CA ASP A 100 11.59 -15.61 7.69
C ASP A 100 10.48 -15.18 6.73
N TYR A 101 9.56 -16.09 6.48
CA TYR A 101 8.35 -15.87 5.70
C TYR A 101 7.28 -15.27 6.59
N ALA A 102 7.30 -13.96 6.77
CA ALA A 102 6.28 -13.28 7.54
C ALA A 102 5.13 -12.80 6.67
N LEU A 103 3.92 -13.02 7.12
CA LEU A 103 2.72 -12.34 6.64
C LEU A 103 2.78 -10.89 7.11
N TRP A 104 3.20 -10.01 6.24
CA TRP A 104 3.49 -8.66 6.69
C TRP A 104 2.35 -7.65 6.46
N ASN A 105 1.51 -7.89 5.48
CA ASN A 105 0.57 -6.88 5.01
C ASN A 105 -0.90 -7.33 5.01
N MET A 106 -1.18 -8.43 5.68
CA MET A 106 -2.51 -9.01 5.77
C MET A 106 -2.87 -9.19 7.23
N LYS A 107 -4.06 -8.77 7.60
CA LYS A 107 -4.60 -8.96 8.95
C LYS A 107 -5.97 -9.57 8.88
N SER A 108 -6.24 -10.44 9.83
CA SER A 108 -7.57 -11.02 10.01
C SER A 108 -8.47 -10.08 10.79
N PHE A 109 -9.68 -9.88 10.27
CA PHE A 109 -10.70 -9.06 10.88
C PHE A 109 -12.02 -9.80 11.01
N SER A 110 -12.72 -9.53 12.10
CA SER A 110 -14.10 -9.96 12.32
C SER A 110 -15.02 -8.75 12.35
N PHE A 111 -16.17 -8.91 11.73
CA PHE A 111 -17.22 -7.89 11.71
C PHE A 111 -18.50 -8.45 12.32
N THR A 112 -19.15 -7.68 13.17
CA THR A 112 -20.41 -8.07 13.81
C THR A 112 -21.39 -6.93 13.66
N MET A 113 -22.58 -7.22 13.13
CA MET A 113 -23.70 -6.27 13.12
C MET A 113 -24.79 -6.74 14.08
N SER A 114 -25.31 -5.83 14.87
CA SER A 114 -26.38 -6.12 15.81
C SER A 114 -27.45 -5.02 15.82
N ILE A 115 -28.71 -5.45 16.02
CA ILE A 115 -29.79 -4.55 16.31
C ILE A 115 -29.75 -4.25 17.80
N MET A 116 -29.76 -2.97 18.16
CA MET A 116 -29.78 -2.54 19.55
C MET A 116 -31.25 -2.41 19.99
N GLU A 117 -31.66 -3.28 20.89
CA GLU A 117 -32.92 -3.18 21.64
C GLU A 117 -32.67 -2.50 22.99
N SER A 118 -33.76 -2.15 23.69
CA SER A 118 -33.66 -1.42 24.96
C SER A 118 -32.92 -2.20 26.04
N ASP A 119 -32.94 -3.50 26.00
CA ASP A 119 -32.47 -4.42 27.04
C ASP A 119 -31.46 -5.50 26.53
N HIS A 120 -31.37 -5.66 25.22
CA HIS A 120 -30.46 -6.67 24.63
C HIS A 120 -30.02 -6.34 23.22
N ARG A 121 -29.01 -7.08 22.74
CA ARG A 121 -28.52 -7.04 21.37
C ARG A 121 -29.04 -8.26 20.60
N LEU A 122 -29.57 -8.02 19.41
CA LEU A 122 -29.91 -9.07 18.47
C LEU A 122 -28.86 -9.09 17.35
N LEU A 123 -28.06 -10.15 17.29
CA LEU A 123 -27.11 -10.33 16.22
C LEU A 123 -27.81 -10.54 14.89
N LEU A 124 -27.46 -9.76 13.86
CA LEU A 124 -27.97 -9.94 12.51
C LEU A 124 -27.38 -11.17 11.86
N ASN A 125 -26.10 -11.42 12.08
CA ASN A 125 -25.47 -12.68 11.66
C ASN A 125 -24.39 -13.07 12.66
N THR A 126 -24.36 -14.34 13.07
CA THR A 126 -23.36 -14.90 13.97
C THR A 126 -22.18 -15.54 13.24
N LEU A 127 -22.26 -15.70 11.91
CA LEU A 127 -21.28 -16.39 11.08
C LEU A 127 -20.80 -15.48 9.96
N PHE A 128 -20.23 -14.34 10.32
CA PHE A 128 -19.44 -13.61 9.34
C PHE A 128 -18.16 -14.40 9.03
N PRO A 129 -17.83 -14.60 7.76
CA PRO A 129 -16.54 -15.15 7.43
C PRO A 129 -15.44 -14.27 8.02
N GLU A 130 -14.33 -14.88 8.36
CA GLU A 130 -13.14 -14.15 8.72
C GLU A 130 -12.64 -13.40 7.48
N TYR A 131 -12.52 -12.09 7.58
CA TYR A 131 -12.05 -11.26 6.48
C TYR A 131 -10.56 -11.07 6.55
N VAL A 132 -9.92 -11.14 5.41
CA VAL A 132 -8.51 -10.78 5.25
C VAL A 132 -8.44 -9.35 4.76
N VAL A 133 -7.90 -8.46 5.58
CA VAL A 133 -7.68 -7.06 5.21
C VAL A 133 -6.22 -6.87 4.79
N VAL A 134 -6.04 -6.39 3.58
CA VAL A 134 -4.74 -6.15 2.95
C VAL A 134 -4.48 -4.64 2.88
N ASN A 135 -3.28 -4.22 3.24
CA ASN A 135 -2.84 -2.84 3.01
C ASN A 135 -2.55 -2.62 1.52
N GLY A 136 -3.57 -2.38 0.75
CA GLY A 136 -3.51 -2.15 -0.68
C GLY A 136 -4.73 -1.40 -1.16
N ARG A 137 -4.74 -1.02 -2.42
CA ARG A 137 -5.84 -0.37 -3.10
C ARG A 137 -6.26 -1.22 -4.29
N HIS A 138 -7.46 -1.73 -4.27
CA HIS A 138 -8.03 -2.46 -5.39
C HIS A 138 -9.06 -1.58 -6.11
N ASP A 139 -8.79 -1.25 -7.36
CA ASP A 139 -9.69 -0.53 -8.25
C ASP A 139 -9.94 -1.37 -9.48
N ASN A 140 -10.81 -2.37 -9.42
CA ASN A 140 -11.23 -3.18 -10.58
C ASN A 140 -10.08 -3.65 -11.49
N ALA A 141 -8.86 -3.56 -11.00
CA ALA A 141 -7.69 -3.88 -11.76
C ALA A 141 -7.54 -5.37 -11.92
N ARG A 142 -6.99 -5.77 -13.02
CA ARG A 142 -6.58 -7.11 -13.36
C ARG A 142 -5.97 -7.82 -12.17
N ASP A 143 -6.19 -9.10 -12.08
CA ASP A 143 -5.54 -9.94 -11.08
C ASP A 143 -4.03 -10.03 -11.39
N TRP A 144 -3.28 -9.11 -10.85
CA TRP A 144 -1.84 -9.01 -11.01
C TRP A 144 -1.11 -10.30 -10.61
N TRP A 145 -1.75 -11.10 -9.77
CA TRP A 145 -1.21 -12.36 -9.28
C TRP A 145 -1.18 -13.45 -10.36
N SER A 146 -1.99 -13.31 -11.40
CA SER A 146 -2.09 -14.26 -12.50
C SER A 146 -1.24 -13.91 -13.72
N GLU A 147 -0.68 -12.70 -13.80
CA GLU A 147 0.12 -12.26 -14.94
C GLU A 147 1.62 -12.52 -14.73
N GLU A 148 2.32 -12.82 -15.83
CA GLU A 148 3.77 -12.87 -15.84
C GLU A 148 4.32 -11.48 -15.50
N ARG A 149 5.27 -11.41 -14.56
CA ARG A 149 5.82 -10.16 -14.10
C ARG A 149 7.28 -10.03 -14.38
N ARG A 150 7.69 -8.82 -14.71
CA ARG A 150 9.08 -8.43 -14.85
C ARG A 150 9.40 -7.31 -13.88
N LEU A 151 10.36 -7.57 -12.98
CA LEU A 151 10.80 -6.62 -11.95
C LEU A 151 12.28 -6.34 -12.16
N LYS A 152 12.74 -5.19 -11.70
CA LYS A 152 14.15 -4.82 -11.73
C LYS A 152 14.71 -4.83 -10.32
N TRP A 153 15.85 -5.48 -10.13
CA TRP A 153 16.55 -5.58 -8.87
C TRP A 153 17.94 -5.00 -8.98
N TRP A 154 18.22 -4.01 -8.15
CA TRP A 154 19.55 -3.41 -7.98
C TRP A 154 20.23 -4.06 -6.78
N VAL A 155 21.30 -4.83 -7.01
CA VAL A 155 21.91 -5.73 -6.01
C VAL A 155 22.39 -5.01 -4.75
N ASN A 156 22.88 -3.78 -4.90
CA ASN A 156 23.39 -2.99 -3.78
C ASN A 156 22.33 -2.16 -3.07
N TYR A 157 21.04 -2.46 -3.33
CA TYR A 157 19.90 -1.82 -2.68
C TYR A 157 18.98 -2.87 -2.07
N PRO A 158 18.33 -2.58 -0.92
CA PRO A 158 17.37 -3.50 -0.32
C PRO A 158 16.25 -3.83 -1.29
N PHE A 159 15.98 -5.11 -1.48
CA PHE A 159 14.94 -5.57 -2.39
C PHE A 159 14.25 -6.80 -1.82
N THR A 160 12.93 -6.81 -1.89
CA THR A 160 12.10 -7.97 -1.62
C THR A 160 11.02 -8.10 -2.68
N TYR A 161 10.51 -9.30 -2.82
CA TYR A 161 9.42 -9.58 -3.73
C TYR A 161 8.24 -10.16 -2.96
N ASP A 162 7.04 -9.68 -3.22
CA ASP A 162 5.82 -10.14 -2.58
C ASP A 162 4.96 -10.96 -3.53
N GLN A 163 4.45 -12.08 -3.06
CA GLN A 163 3.59 -12.98 -3.81
C GLN A 163 2.44 -13.51 -2.94
N LYS A 164 1.27 -13.60 -3.55
CA LYS A 164 0.07 -14.15 -2.92
C LYS A 164 0.03 -15.67 -3.06
N ASP A 165 -0.47 -16.32 -2.03
CA ASP A 165 -1.00 -17.70 -2.09
C ASP A 165 0.01 -18.77 -2.53
N THR A 166 1.28 -18.58 -2.20
CA THR A 166 2.39 -19.45 -2.58
C THR A 166 2.92 -20.18 -1.36
N ASP A 167 3.20 -21.48 -1.49
CA ASP A 167 3.86 -22.29 -0.46
C ASP A 167 5.18 -22.91 -0.94
N LEU A 168 5.43 -22.88 -2.24
CA LEU A 168 6.68 -23.35 -2.83
C LEU A 168 7.21 -22.35 -3.85
N VAL A 169 8.41 -21.88 -3.63
CA VAL A 169 9.14 -20.99 -4.55
C VAL A 169 10.32 -21.75 -5.14
N THR A 170 10.41 -21.79 -6.47
CA THR A 170 11.57 -22.31 -7.19
C THR A 170 12.32 -21.17 -7.83
N ILE A 171 13.57 -20.95 -7.42
CA ILE A 171 14.45 -19.95 -8.03
C ILE A 171 15.32 -20.61 -9.07
N MET A 172 15.33 -20.04 -10.23
CA MET A 172 16.15 -20.48 -11.38
C MET A 172 17.09 -19.35 -11.77
N GLN A 173 18.39 -19.61 -11.59
CA GLN A 173 19.44 -18.72 -12.06
C GLN A 173 20.60 -19.59 -12.57
N GLY A 174 21.12 -19.29 -13.73
CA GLY A 174 22.13 -20.15 -14.37
C GLY A 174 21.65 -21.56 -14.65
N ALA A 175 22.49 -22.56 -14.40
CA ALA A 175 22.24 -23.98 -14.74
C ALA A 175 21.46 -24.78 -13.68
N GLY A 176 21.05 -24.19 -12.55
CA GLY A 176 20.40 -24.92 -11.46
C GLY A 176 19.22 -24.17 -10.84
N GLY A 177 18.15 -24.90 -10.51
CA GLY A 177 17.03 -24.37 -9.73
C GLY A 177 17.15 -24.73 -8.25
N LYS A 178 16.76 -23.83 -7.36
CA LYS A 178 16.65 -24.07 -5.91
C LYS A 178 15.20 -23.95 -5.48
N ASN A 179 14.71 -24.97 -4.77
CA ASN A 179 13.36 -24.98 -4.22
C ASN A 179 13.40 -24.51 -2.77
N ILE A 180 12.41 -23.68 -2.41
CA ILE A 180 12.22 -23.13 -1.09
C ILE A 180 10.77 -23.34 -0.69
N GLU A 181 10.56 -24.02 0.42
CA GLU A 181 9.24 -24.17 1.01
C GLU A 181 8.89 -22.94 1.85
N VAL A 182 7.68 -22.43 1.66
CA VAL A 182 7.15 -21.30 2.38
C VAL A 182 6.05 -21.79 3.32
N HIS A 183 6.15 -21.49 4.60
CA HIS A 183 5.14 -21.89 5.56
C HIS A 183 3.83 -21.14 5.37
N LYS A 184 2.72 -21.88 5.37
CA LYS A 184 1.37 -21.32 5.40
C LYS A 184 0.94 -21.06 6.82
N MET A 185 0.22 -19.96 7.06
CA MET A 185 -0.38 -19.68 8.36
C MET A 185 -1.66 -20.51 8.59
N SER A 186 -2.45 -20.76 7.57
CA SER A 186 -3.58 -21.69 7.59
C SER A 186 -3.96 -22.15 6.19
N ASP A 187 -4.63 -23.31 6.09
CA ASP A 187 -5.04 -23.89 4.80
C ASP A 187 -6.11 -23.06 4.07
N ASN A 188 -6.80 -22.18 4.76
CA ASN A 188 -7.90 -21.36 4.21
C ASN A 188 -7.57 -19.86 4.10
N ALA A 189 -6.41 -19.41 4.58
CA ALA A 189 -6.05 -18.00 4.54
C ALA A 189 -5.31 -17.66 3.25
N LEU A 190 -5.82 -16.68 2.54
CA LEU A 190 -5.05 -15.99 1.52
C LEU A 190 -3.88 -15.29 2.20
N GLN A 191 -2.67 -15.57 1.76
CA GLN A 191 -1.47 -14.97 2.36
C GLN A 191 -0.64 -14.26 1.30
N LEU A 192 -0.05 -13.14 1.73
CA LEU A 192 0.98 -12.43 0.98
C LEU A 192 2.33 -12.80 1.59
N VAL A 193 3.16 -13.46 0.79
CA VAL A 193 4.47 -13.94 1.20
C VAL A 193 5.53 -13.01 0.65
N ARG A 194 6.40 -12.53 1.52
CA ARG A 194 7.56 -11.73 1.14
C ARG A 194 8.80 -12.60 1.03
N PHE A 195 9.55 -12.37 -0.04
CA PHE A 195 10.70 -13.16 -0.37
C PHE A 195 11.92 -12.28 -0.71
N ASN A 196 13.08 -12.62 -0.12
CA ASN A 196 14.35 -11.97 -0.45
C ASN A 196 15.16 -12.87 -1.41
N PRO A 197 15.41 -12.45 -2.65
CA PRO A 197 16.18 -13.25 -3.62
C PRO A 197 17.69 -13.18 -3.42
N ALA A 198 18.20 -12.22 -2.64
CA ALA A 198 19.64 -11.96 -2.52
C ALA A 198 20.51 -13.18 -2.12
N PRO A 199 20.10 -14.05 -1.16
CA PRO A 199 20.88 -15.24 -0.80
C PRO A 199 21.02 -16.28 -1.90
N TYR A 200 20.26 -16.14 -2.99
CA TYR A 200 20.22 -17.10 -4.10
C TYR A 200 20.86 -16.55 -5.37
N ASP A 201 21.41 -15.34 -5.32
CA ASP A 201 22.12 -14.74 -6.44
C ASP A 201 23.47 -15.44 -6.71
N ASP A 202 23.70 -15.83 -7.96
CA ASP A 202 24.96 -16.44 -8.39
C ASP A 202 26.09 -15.43 -8.62
N GLY A 203 25.80 -14.14 -8.47
CA GLY A 203 26.74 -13.04 -8.66
C GLY A 203 27.12 -12.74 -10.12
N LYS A 204 26.57 -13.46 -11.10
CA LYS A 204 26.99 -13.39 -12.52
C LYS A 204 25.84 -13.19 -13.49
N SER A 205 24.76 -13.93 -13.33
CA SER A 205 23.64 -13.90 -14.27
C SER A 205 22.93 -12.56 -14.24
N PRO A 206 22.54 -12.00 -15.38
CA PRO A 206 21.83 -10.72 -15.46
C PRO A 206 20.33 -10.87 -15.14
N THR A 207 19.84 -12.09 -15.05
CA THR A 207 18.42 -12.37 -14.79
C THR A 207 18.24 -13.53 -13.83
N MET A 208 17.11 -13.51 -13.10
CA MET A 208 16.65 -14.60 -12.25
C MET A 208 15.18 -14.85 -12.52
N THR A 209 14.77 -16.11 -12.57
CA THR A 209 13.35 -16.49 -12.73
C THR A 209 12.85 -17.14 -11.45
N ILE A 210 11.78 -16.59 -10.89
CA ILE A 210 11.10 -17.11 -9.72
C ILE A 210 9.82 -17.79 -10.18
N ARG A 211 9.72 -19.09 -9.97
CA ARG A 211 8.50 -19.88 -10.22
C ARG A 211 7.79 -20.15 -8.92
N LEU A 212 6.51 -19.93 -8.95
CA LEU A 212 5.63 -19.96 -7.79
C LEU A 212 4.65 -21.10 -7.94
N ARG A 213 4.47 -21.87 -6.87
CA ARG A 213 3.56 -23.02 -6.83
C ARG A 213 2.77 -23.04 -5.55
N ARG A 214 1.64 -23.72 -5.62
CA ARG A 214 0.82 -24.05 -4.48
C ARG A 214 0.64 -25.57 -4.40
N SER A 215 1.09 -26.17 -3.29
CA SER A 215 1.13 -27.63 -3.14
C SER A 215 -0.26 -28.25 -2.95
N ASP A 216 -1.21 -27.49 -2.37
CA ASP A 216 -2.58 -27.95 -2.10
C ASP A 216 -3.57 -27.62 -3.24
N GLY A 217 -3.13 -26.88 -4.24
CA GLY A 217 -3.92 -26.52 -5.43
C GLY A 217 -3.69 -27.50 -6.55
N PHE A 218 -4.68 -28.40 -6.80
CA PHE A 218 -4.63 -29.27 -7.98
C PHE A 218 -5.43 -28.62 -9.11
N SER A 219 -4.81 -28.52 -10.27
CA SER A 219 -5.52 -28.31 -11.53
C SER A 219 -5.48 -29.60 -12.35
N ILE A 220 -6.58 -29.93 -12.99
CA ILE A 220 -6.63 -31.06 -13.93
C ILE A 220 -6.29 -30.49 -15.29
N VAL A 221 -5.12 -30.81 -15.81
CA VAL A 221 -4.70 -30.48 -17.17
C VAL A 221 -4.55 -31.82 -17.93
N ASP A 222 -5.27 -31.96 -19.01
CA ASP A 222 -5.28 -33.19 -19.84
C ASP A 222 -5.54 -34.49 -19.05
N GLY A 223 -6.41 -34.41 -18.03
CA GLY A 223 -6.76 -35.55 -17.17
C GLY A 223 -5.70 -35.93 -16.13
N GLN A 224 -4.61 -35.18 -16.02
CA GLN A 224 -3.60 -35.38 -14.99
C GLN A 224 -3.71 -34.31 -13.88
N MET A 225 -3.60 -34.74 -12.63
CA MET A 225 -3.49 -33.80 -11.49
C MET A 225 -2.13 -33.13 -11.53
N THR A 226 -2.14 -31.81 -11.68
CA THR A 226 -0.93 -30.99 -11.60
C THR A 226 -1.05 -30.00 -10.45
N THR A 227 0.06 -29.69 -9.77
CA THR A 227 0.09 -28.62 -8.79
C THR A 227 -0.23 -27.28 -9.47
N ARG A 228 -1.03 -26.45 -8.83
CA ARG A 228 -1.34 -25.11 -9.35
C ARG A 228 -0.05 -24.31 -9.46
N GLN A 229 0.28 -23.94 -10.70
CA GLN A 229 1.42 -23.09 -10.99
C GLN A 229 0.93 -21.67 -11.29
N PHE A 230 1.64 -20.67 -10.76
CA PHE A 230 1.44 -19.28 -11.11
C PHE A 230 2.44 -18.89 -12.21
N ASN A 231 2.13 -17.82 -12.91
CA ASN A 231 3.06 -17.27 -13.89
C ASN A 231 4.37 -16.88 -13.22
N PRO A 232 5.52 -17.11 -13.88
CA PRO A 232 6.82 -16.81 -13.30
C PRO A 232 7.00 -15.30 -13.15
N VAL A 233 7.87 -14.93 -12.21
CA VAL A 233 8.41 -13.59 -12.08
C VAL A 233 9.84 -13.57 -12.57
N HIS A 234 10.13 -12.63 -13.46
CA HIS A 234 11.46 -12.41 -13.99
C HIS A 234 12.09 -11.19 -13.33
N LEU A 235 13.23 -11.39 -12.70
CA LEU A 235 14.05 -10.30 -12.15
C LEU A 235 15.16 -9.95 -13.14
N ASP A 236 15.19 -8.72 -13.61
CA ASP A 236 16.37 -8.17 -14.30
C ASP A 236 17.32 -7.61 -13.24
N ILE A 237 18.53 -8.15 -13.20
CA ILE A 237 19.51 -7.85 -12.14
C ILE A 237 20.47 -6.78 -12.63
N ASP A 238 20.51 -5.66 -11.90
CA ASP A 238 21.42 -4.56 -12.13
C ASP A 238 22.46 -4.49 -11.00
N ARG A 239 23.74 -4.63 -11.36
CA ARG A 239 24.85 -4.68 -10.41
C ARG A 239 25.59 -3.34 -10.32
N CYS A 240 24.85 -2.23 -10.55
CA CYS A 240 25.44 -0.90 -10.42
C CYS A 240 25.86 -0.61 -8.98
N GLU A 241 26.93 0.15 -8.83
CA GLU A 241 27.35 0.68 -7.55
C GLU A 241 26.33 1.72 -7.05
N ARG A 242 26.26 1.86 -5.71
CA ARG A 242 25.49 2.95 -5.11
C ARG A 242 26.02 4.29 -5.54
N ASN A 243 25.08 5.20 -5.77
CA ASN A 243 25.40 6.53 -6.24
C ASN A 243 24.44 7.56 -5.60
N ASP A 244 25.00 8.57 -4.92
CA ASP A 244 24.26 9.65 -4.28
C ASP A 244 23.48 10.53 -5.27
N ARG A 245 23.79 10.41 -6.57
CA ARG A 245 23.02 11.08 -7.64
C ARG A 245 21.73 10.36 -7.98
N LYS A 246 21.41 9.29 -7.28
CA LYS A 246 20.19 8.49 -7.50
C LYS A 246 19.36 8.44 -6.23
N THR A 247 18.07 8.33 -6.41
CA THR A 247 17.10 8.17 -5.33
C THR A 247 16.40 6.83 -5.48
N TYR A 248 16.50 5.99 -4.44
CA TYR A 248 15.84 4.71 -4.40
C TYR A 248 14.54 4.83 -3.61
N LEU A 249 13.43 4.54 -4.30
CA LEU A 249 12.11 4.57 -3.71
C LEU A 249 11.53 3.15 -3.62
N ARG A 250 10.69 2.96 -2.60
CA ARG A 250 9.75 1.86 -2.54
C ARG A 250 8.35 2.40 -2.33
N TRP A 251 7.36 1.69 -2.84
CA TRP A 251 5.97 2.08 -2.63
C TRP A 251 5.05 0.87 -2.57
N LEU A 252 3.89 1.09 -1.97
CA LEU A 252 2.86 0.06 -1.84
C LEU A 252 2.05 -0.02 -3.13
N GLY A 253 2.01 -1.19 -3.73
CA GLY A 253 1.20 -1.50 -4.90
C GLY A 253 -0.28 -1.68 -4.56
N THR A 254 -1.09 -1.85 -5.60
CA THR A 254 -2.55 -1.94 -5.48
C THR A 254 -3.02 -3.17 -4.70
N HIS A 255 -2.27 -4.26 -4.75
CA HIS A 255 -2.59 -5.50 -4.03
C HIS A 255 -1.79 -5.67 -2.73
N GLY A 256 -1.12 -4.61 -2.25
CA GLY A 256 -0.36 -4.64 -1.02
C GLY A 256 1.07 -5.15 -1.14
N GLU A 257 1.53 -5.46 -2.34
CA GLU A 257 2.92 -5.75 -2.65
C GLU A 257 3.78 -4.49 -2.57
N VAL A 258 5.08 -4.64 -2.34
CA VAL A 258 6.01 -3.52 -2.37
C VAL A 258 6.80 -3.53 -3.67
N PHE A 259 6.80 -2.39 -4.35
CA PHE A 259 7.60 -2.14 -5.53
C PHE A 259 8.78 -1.24 -5.21
N TYR A 260 9.81 -1.32 -6.04
CA TYR A 260 11.06 -0.60 -5.88
C TYR A 260 11.50 -0.02 -7.22
N TRP A 261 12.11 1.19 -7.18
CA TRP A 261 12.75 1.75 -8.35
C TRP A 261 13.87 2.71 -7.98
N LEU A 262 14.93 2.70 -8.80
CA LEU A 262 16.07 3.62 -8.70
C LEU A 262 15.90 4.74 -9.72
N PHE A 263 15.70 5.96 -9.24
CA PHE A 263 15.52 7.16 -10.05
C PHE A 263 16.81 7.98 -10.11
N ASP A 264 17.02 8.67 -11.22
CA ASP A 264 18.05 9.68 -11.33
C ASP A 264 17.58 10.99 -10.70
N ASN A 265 18.43 11.64 -9.91
CA ASN A 265 18.17 12.95 -9.34
C ASN A 265 18.41 14.01 -10.42
N ILE A 266 17.40 14.87 -10.65
CA ILE A 266 17.49 15.95 -11.62
C ILE A 266 17.84 17.26 -10.92
N THR A 267 17.02 17.67 -9.96
CA THR A 267 17.19 18.92 -9.20
C THR A 267 16.79 18.71 -7.74
N GLU A 268 17.37 19.55 -6.88
CA GLU A 268 16.94 19.72 -5.51
C GLU A 268 16.69 21.21 -5.27
N ASP A 269 15.50 21.54 -4.82
CA ASP A 269 15.06 22.91 -4.59
C ASP A 269 14.74 23.11 -3.11
N ILE A 270 15.18 24.22 -2.57
CA ILE A 270 14.91 24.63 -1.17
C ILE A 270 14.11 25.93 -1.21
N ALA A 271 12.86 25.86 -0.84
CA ALA A 271 11.99 27.03 -0.71
C ALA A 271 11.92 27.45 0.77
N VAL A 272 12.24 28.70 1.04
CA VAL A 272 12.14 29.29 2.38
C VAL A 272 11.02 30.32 2.37
N LYS A 273 10.02 30.11 3.21
CA LYS A 273 8.96 31.08 3.48
C LYS A 273 9.16 31.63 4.88
N SER A 274 9.38 32.93 4.98
CA SER A 274 9.61 33.58 6.26
C SER A 274 8.60 34.67 6.53
N ASP A 275 8.07 34.68 7.75
CA ASP A 275 7.30 35.80 8.28
C ASP A 275 8.24 36.80 8.93
N THR A 276 8.16 38.05 8.50
CA THR A 276 9.01 39.13 9.02
C THR A 276 8.20 40.15 9.79
N TYR A 277 8.72 40.57 10.91
CA TYR A 277 8.24 41.80 11.54
C TYR A 277 8.93 43.03 10.91
N ALA A 278 8.15 43.96 10.44
CA ALA A 278 8.66 45.32 10.20
C ALA A 278 8.98 45.93 11.58
N ARG A 279 10.25 46.08 11.89
CA ARG A 279 10.66 46.84 13.05
C ARG A 279 10.44 48.32 12.70
N THR A 280 9.32 48.89 13.11
CA THR A 280 9.20 50.34 13.22
C THR A 280 10.04 50.74 14.41
N MET A 281 11.25 51.20 14.16
CA MET A 281 11.93 52.02 15.14
C MET A 281 11.11 53.30 15.26
N THR A 282 10.33 53.41 16.33
CA THR A 282 9.87 54.69 16.82
C THR A 282 11.08 55.36 17.43
N ASP A 283 11.76 56.09 16.58
CA ASP A 283 12.94 56.84 16.98
C ASP A 283 12.51 58.17 17.58
N ASP A 284 11.95 58.13 18.76
CA ASP A 284 11.72 59.33 19.58
C ASP A 284 12.98 59.81 20.33
N THR A 285 14.10 59.07 20.21
CA THR A 285 15.30 59.35 20.99
C THR A 285 16.47 59.92 20.19
N PHE A 286 16.43 59.94 18.87
CA PHE A 286 17.49 60.55 18.06
C PHE A 286 16.99 61.76 17.29
N ARG A 287 16.89 62.86 17.99
CA ARG A 287 16.75 64.15 17.36
C ARG A 287 17.97 64.43 16.48
N GLY A 288 17.80 64.31 15.19
CA GLY A 288 18.42 65.25 14.29
C GLY A 288 19.69 64.82 13.57
N LEU A 289 20.09 63.59 13.49
CA LEU A 289 21.33 63.24 12.78
C LEU A 289 21.36 61.89 12.06
N VAL A 290 20.33 61.45 11.46
CA VAL A 290 20.52 60.40 10.44
C VAL A 290 19.50 60.53 9.31
N THR A 291 19.92 61.10 8.26
CA THR A 291 19.24 61.09 6.95
C THR A 291 19.46 59.79 6.20
N ASN A 292 20.08 58.80 6.77
CA ASN A 292 20.16 57.45 6.22
C ASN A 292 19.09 56.58 6.84
N ARG A 293 17.96 56.49 6.17
CA ARG A 293 16.97 55.46 6.37
C ARG A 293 17.61 54.12 5.98
N MET A 294 18.37 53.50 6.86
CA MET A 294 18.55 52.05 6.80
C MET A 294 17.17 51.46 6.96
N ARG A 295 16.58 51.00 5.91
CA ARG A 295 15.44 50.09 5.96
C ARG A 295 16.00 48.85 6.62
N ASP A 296 15.74 48.71 7.90
CA ASP A 296 15.97 47.47 8.60
C ASP A 296 15.10 46.42 7.92
N ASN A 297 15.71 45.38 7.38
CA ASN A 297 15.05 44.34 6.62
C ASN A 297 14.17 43.43 7.47
N GLY A 298 13.70 43.91 8.61
CA GLY A 298 12.82 43.16 9.49
C GLY A 298 13.53 42.01 10.21
N ILE A 299 12.96 41.59 11.31
CA ILE A 299 13.40 40.39 12.04
C ILE A 299 12.52 39.22 11.58
N ILE A 300 13.11 38.12 11.20
CA ILE A 300 12.38 36.88 10.86
C ILE A 300 11.73 36.40 12.17
N LYS A 301 10.42 36.31 12.18
CA LYS A 301 9.62 35.77 13.26
C LYS A 301 9.58 34.27 13.25
N ASP A 302 9.35 33.73 12.06
CA ASP A 302 9.20 32.31 11.81
C ASP A 302 9.64 32.01 10.36
N SER A 303 10.17 30.84 10.14
CA SER A 303 10.54 30.39 8.79
C SER A 303 10.17 28.93 8.59
N THR A 304 9.47 28.67 7.51
CA THR A 304 9.18 27.31 7.05
C THR A 304 10.07 27.02 5.86
N THR A 305 10.82 25.96 5.94
CA THR A 305 11.68 25.50 4.85
C THR A 305 11.08 24.24 4.23
N THR A 306 10.76 24.30 2.95
CA THR A 306 10.31 23.12 2.20
C THR A 306 11.43 22.70 1.25
N ARG A 307 11.83 21.44 1.34
CA ARG A 307 12.80 20.84 0.43
C ARG A 307 12.08 19.90 -0.53
N THR A 308 12.31 20.10 -1.81
CA THR A 308 11.76 19.23 -2.85
C THR A 308 12.89 18.68 -3.70
N ARG A 309 12.72 17.44 -4.17
CA ARG A 309 13.64 16.81 -5.08
C ARG A 309 12.89 16.33 -6.31
N THR A 310 13.33 16.76 -7.49
CA THR A 310 12.82 16.24 -8.76
C THR A 310 13.68 15.07 -9.20
N ILE A 311 13.04 13.95 -9.43
CA ILE A 311 13.65 12.69 -9.86
C ILE A 311 13.01 12.21 -11.14
N ALA A 312 13.74 11.42 -11.94
CA ALA A 312 13.20 10.85 -13.15
C ALA A 312 13.77 9.46 -13.44
N THR A 313 13.04 8.72 -14.25
CA THR A 313 13.53 7.45 -14.80
C THR A 313 14.30 7.71 -16.10
N ASP A 314 15.13 6.75 -16.49
CA ASP A 314 15.51 6.56 -17.88
C ASP A 314 14.30 6.19 -18.72
N PHE A 315 14.53 5.94 -20.01
CA PHE A 315 13.48 5.45 -20.89
C PHE A 315 13.07 4.01 -20.49
N LEU A 316 11.78 3.84 -20.23
CA LEU A 316 11.18 2.59 -19.78
C LEU A 316 10.52 1.85 -20.94
N ASP A 317 10.60 0.53 -20.94
CA ASP A 317 9.68 -0.30 -21.71
C ASP A 317 8.25 -0.23 -21.14
N LYS A 318 7.30 -0.90 -21.81
CA LYS A 318 5.90 -0.83 -21.40
C LYS A 318 5.67 -1.39 -20.00
N ASP A 319 6.30 -2.52 -19.69
CA ASP A 319 6.04 -3.25 -18.45
C ASP A 319 6.61 -2.48 -17.25
N TYR A 320 7.82 -1.98 -17.37
CA TYR A 320 8.41 -1.10 -16.35
C TYR A 320 7.70 0.23 -16.22
N PHE A 321 7.19 0.80 -17.31
CA PHE A 321 6.43 2.03 -17.24
C PHE A 321 5.15 1.86 -16.41
N GLU A 322 4.39 0.79 -16.65
CA GLU A 322 3.15 0.52 -15.91
C GLU A 322 3.46 0.25 -14.42
N LEU A 323 4.52 -0.49 -14.14
CA LEU A 323 4.97 -0.74 -12.76
C LEU A 323 5.33 0.56 -12.04
N VAL A 324 6.19 1.40 -12.62
CA VAL A 324 6.65 2.64 -11.97
C VAL A 324 5.53 3.68 -11.91
N ALA A 325 4.65 3.74 -12.92
CA ALA A 325 3.50 4.65 -12.90
C ALA A 325 2.53 4.37 -11.74
N SER A 326 2.49 3.14 -11.23
CA SER A 326 1.66 2.80 -10.06
C SER A 326 2.01 3.58 -8.79
N ILE A 327 3.20 4.20 -8.72
CA ILE A 327 3.60 5.08 -7.61
C ILE A 327 2.63 6.25 -7.42
N ALA A 328 2.01 6.74 -8.50
CA ALA A 328 1.03 7.84 -8.44
C ALA A 328 -0.23 7.48 -7.65
N GLU A 329 -0.55 6.21 -7.58
CA GLU A 329 -1.75 5.72 -6.89
C GLU A 329 -1.40 5.13 -5.51
N SER A 330 -0.12 5.06 -5.19
CA SER A 330 0.33 4.48 -3.93
C SER A 330 -0.06 5.35 -2.74
N PRO A 331 -0.66 4.75 -1.71
CA PRO A 331 -0.94 5.46 -0.47
C PRO A 331 0.32 5.73 0.36
N CYS A 332 1.45 5.17 -0.04
CA CYS A 332 2.63 5.10 0.78
C CYS A 332 3.90 4.97 -0.07
N VAL A 333 4.75 5.98 -0.02
CA VAL A 333 6.04 6.00 -0.71
C VAL A 333 7.14 6.29 0.30
N ASP A 334 8.18 5.47 0.31
CA ASP A 334 9.36 5.65 1.16
C ASP A 334 10.60 5.79 0.31
N MET A 335 11.52 6.60 0.77
CA MET A 335 12.84 6.81 0.20
C MET A 335 13.91 6.18 1.08
N LEU A 336 14.85 5.50 0.46
CA LEU A 336 16.03 5.00 1.16
C LEU A 336 16.98 6.16 1.45
N ILE A 337 17.35 6.30 2.72
CA ILE A 337 18.31 7.29 3.19
C ILE A 337 19.44 6.60 3.98
N GLY A 338 20.57 7.28 4.09
CA GLY A 338 21.75 6.78 4.83
C GLY A 338 22.74 6.01 3.97
N THR A 339 23.78 5.52 4.63
CA THR A 339 24.85 4.69 4.04
C THR A 339 24.51 3.21 4.19
N GLU A 340 25.25 2.32 3.53
CA GLU A 340 25.04 0.86 3.62
C GLU A 340 25.00 0.32 5.05
N ASP A 341 25.77 0.91 5.96
CA ASP A 341 25.82 0.49 7.37
C ASP A 341 24.69 1.08 8.23
N ASN A 342 23.96 2.07 7.74
CA ASN A 342 22.91 2.75 8.50
C ASN A 342 21.73 3.15 7.58
N GLU A 343 21.20 2.19 6.90
CA GLU A 343 20.05 2.39 6.00
C GLU A 343 18.76 2.61 6.79
N LYS A 344 17.99 3.59 6.33
CA LYS A 344 16.66 3.85 6.86
C LYS A 344 15.70 4.18 5.72
N TRP A 345 14.48 3.73 5.87
CA TRP A 345 13.39 4.13 5.01
C TRP A 345 12.69 5.34 5.62
N GLN A 346 12.55 6.37 4.83
CA GLN A 346 11.88 7.60 5.23
C GLN A 346 10.67 7.87 4.35
N ARG A 347 9.51 8.12 4.97
CA ARG A 347 8.30 8.48 4.28
C ARG A 347 8.48 9.80 3.53
N VAL A 348 8.09 9.82 2.27
CA VAL A 348 8.09 11.01 1.42
C VAL A 348 6.72 11.22 0.79
N LEU A 349 6.41 12.48 0.47
CA LEU A 349 5.21 12.83 -0.25
C LEU A 349 5.54 13.07 -1.72
N VAL A 350 4.83 12.41 -2.61
CA VAL A 350 4.88 12.72 -4.04
C VAL A 350 3.99 13.92 -4.28
N ALA A 351 4.62 15.10 -4.42
CA ALA A 351 3.92 16.38 -4.54
C ALA A 351 3.39 16.60 -5.96
N ASP A 352 4.14 16.17 -6.98
CA ASP A 352 3.77 16.30 -8.38
C ASP A 352 4.41 15.19 -9.21
N GLY A 353 3.81 14.87 -10.34
CA GLY A 353 4.30 13.81 -11.22
C GLY A 353 3.89 13.99 -12.68
N SER A 354 4.83 13.68 -13.57
CA SER A 354 4.62 13.65 -15.02
C SER A 354 4.89 12.24 -15.55
N PHE A 355 3.84 11.68 -16.14
CA PHE A 355 3.84 10.32 -16.69
C PHE A 355 3.65 10.38 -18.20
N SER A 356 4.76 10.41 -18.93
CA SER A 356 4.72 10.53 -20.39
C SER A 356 4.85 9.17 -21.06
N ARG A 357 3.79 8.75 -21.78
CA ARG A 357 3.75 7.52 -22.57
C ARG A 357 3.60 7.83 -24.04
N SER A 358 4.51 7.33 -24.87
CA SER A 358 4.34 7.42 -26.32
C SER A 358 3.37 6.34 -26.82
N LEU A 359 2.32 6.77 -27.52
CA LEU A 359 1.35 5.87 -28.15
C LEU A 359 1.77 5.45 -29.57
N LYS A 360 2.79 6.08 -30.16
CA LYS A 360 3.29 5.75 -31.50
C LYS A 360 4.12 4.49 -31.49
N VAL A 361 3.80 3.52 -32.35
CA VAL A 361 4.45 2.22 -32.43
C VAL A 361 5.97 2.32 -32.69
N ALA A 362 6.39 3.29 -33.52
CA ALA A 362 7.80 3.52 -33.85
C ALA A 362 8.63 4.08 -32.70
N ASP A 363 7.99 4.69 -31.69
CA ASP A 363 8.65 5.38 -30.57
C ASP A 363 8.54 4.64 -29.25
N ARG A 364 7.87 3.48 -29.21
CA ARG A 364 7.50 2.75 -27.98
C ARG A 364 8.65 2.49 -27.02
N ALA A 365 9.85 2.26 -27.53
CA ALA A 365 11.01 1.94 -26.67
C ALA A 365 11.81 3.19 -26.23
N LYS A 366 11.49 4.38 -26.73
CA LYS A 366 12.41 5.52 -26.59
C LYS A 366 11.85 6.73 -25.83
N ARG A 367 10.58 6.71 -25.41
CA ARG A 367 9.94 7.94 -24.88
C ARG A 367 9.08 7.78 -23.64
N ASN A 368 8.96 6.59 -23.09
CA ASN A 368 8.25 6.41 -21.83
C ASN A 368 9.16 6.86 -20.69
N ARG A 369 8.87 7.98 -20.10
CA ARG A 369 9.64 8.54 -18.99
C ARG A 369 8.69 8.99 -17.88
N ILE A 370 9.12 8.82 -16.66
CA ILE A 370 8.40 9.28 -15.47
C ILE A 370 9.30 10.27 -14.75
N SER A 371 8.74 11.42 -14.41
CA SER A 371 9.38 12.42 -13.56
C SER A 371 8.48 12.72 -12.38
N LEU A 372 9.04 12.77 -11.19
CA LEU A 372 8.34 12.99 -9.93
C LEU A 372 9.03 14.09 -9.14
N THR A 373 8.23 14.92 -8.47
CA THR A 373 8.71 15.83 -7.43
C THR A 373 8.30 15.28 -6.08
N ILE A 374 9.27 15.02 -5.23
CA ILE A 374 9.06 14.53 -3.87
C ILE A 374 9.37 15.61 -2.86
N GLU A 375 8.53 15.76 -1.84
CA GLU A 375 8.81 16.58 -0.68
C GLU A 375 9.67 15.77 0.29
N MET A 376 10.81 16.37 0.64
CA MET A 376 11.72 15.80 1.62
C MET A 376 11.21 16.16 3.01
N PRO A 377 11.20 15.22 3.96
CA PRO A 377 10.85 15.53 5.32
C PRO A 377 11.83 16.54 5.92
N GLU A 378 11.33 17.36 6.81
CA GLU A 378 12.17 18.26 7.60
C GLU A 378 13.17 17.42 8.43
N ILE A 379 14.44 17.78 8.32
CA ILE A 379 15.54 17.12 9.04
C ILE A 379 15.71 17.81 10.39
#